data_56642023a2b8964ec0c42513e535c7a4
#
_entry.id   56642023a2b8964ec0c42513e535c7a4
#
_cell.length_a   1.000
_cell.length_b   1.000
_cell.length_c   1.000
_cell.angle_alpha   90.00
_cell.angle_beta   90.00
_cell.angle_gamma   90.00
#
_symmetry.space_group_name_H-M   'P 1'
#
loop_
_entity.id
_entity.type
_entity.pdbx_description
1 polymer ?
#
loop_
_entity_poly.entity_id
_entity_poly.type
_entity_poly.pdbx_seq_one_letter_code
_entity_poly.pdbx_strand_id
1 'polypeptide(L)'
;HIYFLGKTPTPSILIKALAEVKPYMLVTVPLVVEKIFKGKVMPTLNKPHMKLLTAIPGVNKIIYKTVRKKLLTTFGGNLERGSLIVGGAAINEKVEKLMKKMNFPYTVGYGMTECAPLICYRNWKEFALRSCGIKVDRVEVRIDSEDPRNVVGEIQIKGDNVMMGYYKNPEATKAAFTADGWLKSGDLGIIDADGNVFIKGRSKNMILSASGQNVYPEEIEDKFNSLPLVTESIVVSRGNRIVALVVPDMDAYKRLEGNAKSIDEIMNEY
;
A
#
# COMPACT_ATOMS: atom_id res chain seq x y z
N HIS A 1 5.35 -25.25 -6.38
CA HIS A 1 6.80 -25.08 -6.19
C HIS A 1 7.08 -23.68 -5.68
N ILE A 2 8.01 -23.55 -4.73
CA ILE A 2 8.53 -22.28 -4.21
C ILE A 2 9.93 -22.11 -4.79
N TYR A 3 10.22 -20.89 -5.34
CA TYR A 3 11.52 -20.55 -5.88
C TYR A 3 12.18 -19.51 -4.99
N PHE A 4 13.42 -19.74 -4.62
CA PHE A 4 14.22 -18.82 -3.82
C PHE A 4 15.20 -18.07 -4.73
N LEU A 5 15.17 -16.75 -4.61
CA LEU A 5 16.14 -15.91 -5.31
C LEU A 5 17.42 -15.85 -4.47
N GLY A 6 18.48 -16.58 -4.87
CA GLY A 6 19.75 -16.66 -4.14
C GLY A 6 20.61 -15.38 -4.19
N LYS A 7 20.04 -14.24 -4.59
CA LYS A 7 20.70 -12.93 -4.72
C LYS A 7 19.77 -11.82 -4.25
N THR A 8 20.33 -10.70 -3.82
CA THR A 8 19.55 -9.50 -3.51
C THR A 8 18.69 -9.10 -4.70
N PRO A 9 17.37 -8.92 -4.53
CA PRO A 9 16.44 -8.66 -5.62
C PRO A 9 16.59 -7.23 -6.16
N THR A 10 17.50 -7.06 -7.14
CA THR A 10 17.50 -5.85 -7.97
C THR A 10 16.41 -5.94 -9.04
N PRO A 11 15.91 -4.82 -9.60
CA PRO A 11 14.87 -4.85 -10.63
C PRO A 11 15.24 -5.73 -11.85
N SER A 12 16.50 -5.73 -12.26
CA SER A 12 16.97 -6.52 -13.39
C SER A 12 17.01 -8.03 -13.08
N ILE A 13 17.47 -8.42 -11.89
CA ILE A 13 17.49 -9.81 -11.42
C ILE A 13 16.07 -10.32 -11.26
N LEU A 14 15.20 -9.51 -10.67
CA LEU A 14 13.79 -9.88 -10.45
C LEU A 14 13.06 -10.12 -11.79
N ILE A 15 13.21 -9.23 -12.77
CA ILE A 15 12.57 -9.37 -14.09
C ILE A 15 13.05 -10.66 -14.79
N LYS A 16 14.35 -10.98 -14.74
CA LYS A 16 14.87 -12.23 -15.31
C LYS A 16 14.29 -13.47 -14.62
N ALA A 17 14.29 -13.48 -13.30
CA ALA A 17 13.71 -14.57 -12.52
C ALA A 17 12.20 -14.76 -12.79
N LEU A 18 11.44 -13.67 -12.87
CA LEU A 18 10.01 -13.72 -13.19
C LEU A 18 9.72 -14.26 -14.61
N ALA A 19 10.56 -13.90 -15.59
CA ALA A 19 10.45 -14.40 -16.96
C ALA A 19 10.72 -15.91 -17.05
N GLU A 20 11.65 -16.42 -16.23
CA GLU A 20 12.02 -17.83 -16.16
C GLU A 20 10.99 -18.65 -15.38
N VAL A 21 10.67 -18.22 -14.17
CA VAL A 21 9.79 -18.93 -13.22
C VAL A 21 8.32 -18.86 -13.64
N LYS A 22 7.89 -17.77 -14.26
CA LYS A 22 6.48 -17.50 -14.67
C LYS A 22 5.49 -17.77 -13.54
N PRO A 23 5.60 -17.08 -12.41
CA PRO A 23 4.82 -17.39 -11.22
C PRO A 23 3.33 -17.23 -11.45
N TYR A 24 2.55 -18.13 -10.86
CA TYR A 24 1.10 -18.02 -10.76
C TYR A 24 0.69 -16.97 -9.73
N MET A 25 1.41 -16.92 -8.60
CA MET A 25 1.21 -15.97 -7.52
C MET A 25 2.55 -15.33 -7.17
N LEU A 26 2.54 -14.03 -6.98
CA LEU A 26 3.71 -13.27 -6.54
C LEU A 26 3.33 -12.47 -5.29
N VAL A 27 4.01 -12.74 -4.18
CA VAL A 27 3.89 -11.95 -2.95
C VAL A 27 5.04 -10.96 -2.91
N THR A 28 4.75 -9.69 -2.70
CA THR A 28 5.77 -8.63 -2.72
C THR A 28 5.39 -7.45 -1.81
N VAL A 29 6.33 -6.52 -1.65
CA VAL A 29 6.12 -5.27 -0.92
C VAL A 29 5.78 -4.13 -1.87
N PRO A 30 5.09 -3.06 -1.41
CA PRO A 30 4.69 -1.92 -2.24
C PRO A 30 5.85 -1.31 -3.02
N LEU A 31 7.01 -1.13 -2.40
CA LEU A 31 8.18 -0.50 -3.00
C LEU A 31 8.59 -1.11 -4.35
N VAL A 32 8.50 -2.44 -4.50
CA VAL A 32 8.84 -3.13 -5.75
C VAL A 32 7.86 -2.78 -6.85
N VAL A 33 6.56 -2.82 -6.53
CA VAL A 33 5.48 -2.49 -7.47
C VAL A 33 5.57 -1.01 -7.87
N GLU A 34 5.71 -0.14 -6.89
CA GLU A 34 5.80 1.30 -7.10
C GLU A 34 6.99 1.69 -7.97
N LYS A 35 8.18 1.12 -7.75
CA LYS A 35 9.35 1.36 -8.62
C LYS A 35 9.07 0.98 -10.07
N ILE A 36 8.37 -0.12 -10.32
CA ILE A 36 8.01 -0.52 -11.69
C ILE A 36 7.00 0.46 -12.28
N PHE A 37 5.96 0.82 -11.54
CA PHE A 37 4.91 1.72 -12.01
C PHE A 37 5.39 3.16 -12.16
N LYS A 38 6.05 3.72 -11.15
CA LYS A 38 6.62 5.08 -11.19
C LYS A 38 7.75 5.20 -12.22
N GLY A 39 8.59 4.18 -12.36
CA GLY A 39 9.75 4.22 -13.27
C GLY A 39 9.43 3.94 -14.74
N LYS A 40 8.44 3.12 -15.06
CA LYS A 40 8.18 2.70 -16.45
C LYS A 40 6.78 3.02 -16.97
N VAL A 41 5.76 2.86 -16.15
CA VAL A 41 4.36 2.97 -16.60
C VAL A 41 3.88 4.41 -16.59
N MET A 42 4.00 5.08 -15.44
CA MET A 42 3.52 6.45 -15.27
C MET A 42 4.21 7.46 -16.19
N PRO A 43 5.56 7.43 -16.38
CA PRO A 43 6.21 8.34 -17.32
C PRO A 43 5.72 8.17 -18.76
N THR A 44 5.38 6.93 -19.16
CA THR A 44 4.83 6.66 -20.49
C THR A 44 3.42 7.23 -20.64
N LEU A 45 2.55 7.00 -19.65
CA LEU A 45 1.16 7.46 -19.67
C LEU A 45 1.03 8.98 -19.45
N ASN A 46 2.00 9.60 -18.80
CA ASN A 46 2.03 11.04 -18.52
C ASN A 46 2.50 11.91 -19.71
N LYS A 47 2.98 11.30 -20.81
CA LYS A 47 3.32 12.07 -22.03
C LYS A 47 2.10 12.82 -22.55
N PRO A 48 2.23 14.06 -23.05
CA PRO A 48 1.09 14.89 -23.46
C PRO A 48 0.12 14.18 -24.39
N HIS A 49 0.62 13.53 -25.45
CA HIS A 49 -0.19 12.78 -26.40
C HIS A 49 -0.90 11.57 -25.75
N MET A 50 -0.23 10.89 -24.79
CA MET A 50 -0.84 9.77 -24.08
C MET A 50 -1.92 10.23 -23.10
N LYS A 51 -1.74 11.36 -22.44
CA LYS A 51 -2.79 11.99 -21.59
C LYS A 51 -4.03 12.30 -22.43
N LEU A 52 -3.85 12.89 -23.63
CA LEU A 52 -4.94 13.18 -24.54
C LEU A 52 -5.67 11.89 -24.98
N LEU A 53 -4.93 10.88 -25.41
CA LEU A 53 -5.49 9.60 -25.82
C LEU A 53 -6.21 8.86 -24.69
N THR A 54 -5.68 8.90 -23.46
CA THR A 54 -6.32 8.27 -22.29
C THR A 54 -7.53 9.05 -21.77
N ALA A 55 -7.74 10.30 -22.21
CA ALA A 55 -8.97 11.05 -21.93
C ALA A 55 -10.15 10.63 -22.83
N ILE A 56 -9.88 9.99 -23.97
CA ILE A 56 -10.92 9.58 -24.93
C ILE A 56 -11.56 8.26 -24.48
N PRO A 57 -12.90 8.21 -24.22
CA PRO A 57 -13.61 6.99 -23.89
C PRO A 57 -13.42 5.91 -24.97
N GLY A 58 -13.16 4.68 -24.58
CA GLY A 58 -12.88 3.56 -25.48
C GLY A 58 -11.40 3.44 -25.86
N VAL A 59 -10.73 4.51 -26.27
CA VAL A 59 -9.29 4.53 -26.55
C VAL A 59 -8.48 4.23 -25.28
N ASN A 60 -8.88 4.83 -24.17
CA ASN A 60 -8.26 4.55 -22.85
C ASN A 60 -8.29 3.05 -22.50
N LYS A 61 -9.39 2.35 -22.77
CA LYS A 61 -9.50 0.90 -22.51
C LYS A 61 -8.48 0.10 -23.32
N ILE A 62 -8.26 0.48 -24.60
CA ILE A 62 -7.28 -0.18 -25.48
C ILE A 62 -5.86 0.06 -24.94
N ILE A 63 -5.54 1.30 -24.58
CA ILE A 63 -4.22 1.68 -24.03
C ILE A 63 -3.96 0.91 -22.74
N TYR A 64 -4.89 0.94 -21.79
CA TYR A 64 -4.74 0.26 -20.51
C TYR A 64 -4.63 -1.27 -20.69
N LYS A 65 -5.37 -1.87 -21.62
CA LYS A 65 -5.26 -3.30 -21.96
C LYS A 65 -3.88 -3.63 -22.53
N THR A 66 -3.34 -2.77 -23.39
CA THR A 66 -1.98 -2.94 -23.97
C THR A 66 -0.89 -2.84 -22.91
N VAL A 67 -0.96 -1.82 -22.06
CA VAL A 67 0.00 -1.64 -20.94
C VAL A 67 -0.10 -2.81 -19.97
N ARG A 68 -1.31 -3.22 -19.59
CA ARG A 68 -1.55 -4.40 -18.76
C ARG A 68 -0.92 -5.66 -19.33
N LYS A 69 -1.13 -5.95 -20.62
CA LYS A 69 -0.55 -7.11 -21.29
C LYS A 69 0.97 -7.10 -21.20
N LYS A 70 1.60 -5.95 -21.48
CA LYS A 70 3.07 -5.80 -21.38
C LYS A 70 3.58 -6.01 -19.95
N LEU A 71 2.89 -5.48 -18.94
CA LEU A 71 3.23 -5.70 -17.54
C LEU A 71 3.11 -7.16 -17.15
N LEU A 72 1.99 -7.81 -17.50
CA LEU A 72 1.79 -9.24 -17.21
C LEU A 72 2.91 -10.10 -17.83
N THR A 73 3.32 -9.81 -19.06
CA THR A 73 4.47 -10.49 -19.69
C THR A 73 5.75 -10.26 -18.88
N THR A 74 5.99 -9.03 -18.39
CA THR A 74 7.14 -8.71 -17.54
C THR A 74 7.13 -9.50 -16.22
N PHE A 75 5.95 -9.77 -15.67
CA PHE A 75 5.76 -10.61 -14.49
C PHE A 75 5.65 -12.12 -14.79
N GLY A 76 6.02 -12.58 -15.97
CA GLY A 76 6.03 -14.00 -16.37
C GLY A 76 4.75 -14.52 -17.00
N GLY A 77 3.70 -13.70 -17.15
CA GLY A 77 2.49 -14.00 -17.94
C GLY A 77 1.37 -14.74 -17.22
N ASN A 78 1.61 -15.34 -16.05
CA ASN A 78 0.62 -16.21 -15.38
C ASN A 78 -0.18 -15.55 -14.25
N LEU A 79 0.13 -14.30 -13.88
CA LEU A 79 -0.54 -13.61 -12.76
C LEU A 79 -2.06 -13.40 -12.97
N GLU A 80 -2.57 -13.45 -14.20
CA GLU A 80 -4.02 -13.36 -14.46
C GLU A 80 -4.82 -14.54 -13.86
N ARG A 81 -4.18 -15.70 -13.76
CA ARG A 81 -4.78 -16.91 -13.19
C ARG A 81 -4.69 -16.96 -11.66
N GLY A 82 -3.71 -16.25 -11.12
CA GLY A 82 -3.47 -16.07 -9.69
C GLY A 82 -3.63 -14.62 -9.27
N SER A 83 -2.61 -14.05 -8.65
CA SER A 83 -2.57 -12.61 -8.34
C SER A 83 -1.18 -12.12 -7.96
N LEU A 84 -1.01 -10.80 -8.05
CA LEU A 84 0.03 -10.07 -7.35
C LEU A 84 -0.50 -9.70 -5.97
N ILE A 85 0.05 -10.28 -4.92
CA ILE A 85 -0.32 -9.95 -3.53
C ILE A 85 0.70 -8.96 -3.00
N VAL A 86 0.23 -7.81 -2.56
CA VAL A 86 1.07 -6.77 -1.98
C VAL A 86 0.76 -6.68 -0.48
N GLY A 87 1.79 -6.75 0.34
CA GLY A 87 1.63 -6.72 1.79
C GLY A 87 2.78 -6.00 2.49
N GLY A 88 2.63 -5.79 3.80
CA GLY A 88 3.63 -5.18 4.67
C GLY A 88 3.58 -3.66 4.78
N ALA A 89 2.96 -2.95 3.85
CA ALA A 89 2.70 -1.51 3.91
C ALA A 89 1.58 -1.12 2.93
N ALA A 90 1.08 0.11 3.03
CA ALA A 90 0.13 0.66 2.08
C ALA A 90 0.77 0.89 0.70
N ILE A 91 0.02 0.65 -0.38
CA ILE A 91 0.44 1.00 -1.74
C ILE A 91 0.13 2.47 -1.98
N ASN A 92 1.04 3.17 -2.67
CA ASN A 92 0.80 4.53 -3.13
C ASN A 92 -0.52 4.64 -3.90
N GLU A 93 -1.35 5.59 -3.51
CA GLU A 93 -2.72 5.74 -4.01
C GLU A 93 -2.80 5.90 -5.54
N LYS A 94 -1.88 6.69 -6.15
CA LYS A 94 -1.86 6.88 -7.61
C LYS A 94 -1.51 5.60 -8.35
N VAL A 95 -0.59 4.81 -7.81
CA VAL A 95 -0.19 3.52 -8.37
C VAL A 95 -1.36 2.54 -8.27
N GLU A 96 -1.99 2.46 -7.12
CA GLU A 96 -3.13 1.56 -6.89
C GLU A 96 -4.32 1.90 -7.78
N LYS A 97 -4.70 3.20 -7.88
CA LYS A 97 -5.74 3.68 -8.80
C LYS A 97 -5.43 3.33 -10.25
N LEU A 98 -4.16 3.42 -10.66
CA LEU A 98 -3.74 3.05 -12.01
C LEU A 98 -3.85 1.54 -12.25
N MET A 99 -3.43 0.71 -11.30
CA MET A 99 -3.60 -0.74 -11.37
C MET A 99 -5.09 -1.12 -11.52
N LYS A 100 -5.97 -0.49 -10.74
CA LYS A 100 -7.42 -0.71 -10.83
C LYS A 100 -7.99 -0.29 -12.19
N LYS A 101 -7.60 0.88 -12.72
CA LYS A 101 -8.00 1.35 -14.06
C LYS A 101 -7.57 0.39 -15.17
N MET A 102 -6.42 -0.24 -15.05
CA MET A 102 -5.92 -1.24 -16.00
C MET A 102 -6.52 -2.63 -15.77
N ASN A 103 -7.34 -2.81 -14.75
CA ASN A 103 -7.82 -4.12 -14.30
C ASN A 103 -6.64 -5.10 -14.09
N PHE A 104 -5.55 -4.62 -13.50
CA PHE A 104 -4.36 -5.42 -13.20
C PHE A 104 -4.67 -6.40 -12.06
N PRO A 105 -4.25 -7.68 -12.13
CA PRO A 105 -4.59 -8.70 -11.14
C PRO A 105 -3.74 -8.54 -9.86
N TYR A 106 -4.11 -7.60 -9.01
CA TYR A 106 -3.47 -7.36 -7.72
C TYR A 106 -4.49 -7.37 -6.58
N THR A 107 -3.99 -7.65 -5.41
CA THR A 107 -4.72 -7.51 -4.15
C THR A 107 -3.76 -7.07 -3.04
N VAL A 108 -4.29 -6.51 -1.99
CA VAL A 108 -3.53 -6.17 -0.79
C VAL A 108 -3.89 -7.17 0.30
N GLY A 109 -2.86 -7.74 0.95
CA GLY A 109 -3.02 -8.57 2.14
C GLY A 109 -2.60 -7.77 3.38
N TYR A 110 -3.39 -7.88 4.44
CA TYR A 110 -3.07 -7.35 5.75
C TYR A 110 -2.74 -8.46 6.72
N GLY A 111 -1.69 -8.24 7.49
CA GLY A 111 -1.28 -9.18 8.50
C GLY A 111 -0.11 -8.69 9.34
N MET A 112 0.19 -9.45 10.39
CA MET A 112 1.28 -9.19 11.32
C MET A 112 1.88 -10.50 11.81
N THR A 113 3.09 -10.45 12.32
CA THR A 113 3.82 -11.65 12.79
C THR A 113 3.03 -12.40 13.85
N GLU A 114 2.35 -11.69 14.74
CA GLU A 114 1.52 -12.20 15.81
C GLU A 114 0.27 -12.98 15.32
N CYS A 115 -0.02 -12.95 14.01
CA CYS A 115 -1.15 -13.64 13.37
C CYS A 115 -0.74 -14.63 12.27
N ALA A 116 0.52 -15.07 12.21
CA ALA A 116 1.11 -16.14 11.39
C ALA A 116 0.87 -16.08 9.84
N PRO A 117 1.03 -15.02 9.14
CA PRO A 117 0.85 -13.61 9.44
C PRO A 117 -0.53 -13.06 9.04
N LEU A 118 -1.34 -13.77 8.18
CA LEU A 118 -2.45 -13.21 7.40
C LEU A 118 -3.72 -13.01 8.23
N ILE A 119 -4.27 -11.80 8.18
CA ILE A 119 -5.52 -11.41 8.85
C ILE A 119 -6.61 -11.15 7.82
N CYS A 120 -6.33 -10.33 6.81
CA CYS A 120 -7.28 -9.97 5.75
C CYS A 120 -6.71 -10.21 4.37
N TYR A 121 -7.60 -10.66 3.47
CA TYR A 121 -7.30 -10.90 2.07
C TYR A 121 -8.61 -10.96 1.28
N ARG A 122 -8.60 -10.58 0.01
CA ARG A 122 -9.68 -10.83 -0.93
C ARG A 122 -9.12 -11.10 -2.33
N ASN A 123 -9.79 -11.97 -3.09
CA ASN A 123 -9.40 -12.22 -4.47
C ASN A 123 -9.42 -10.90 -5.28
N TRP A 124 -8.43 -10.70 -6.16
CA TRP A 124 -8.27 -9.47 -6.91
C TRP A 124 -9.51 -9.06 -7.74
N LYS A 125 -10.35 -10.02 -8.15
CA LYS A 125 -11.58 -9.75 -8.90
C LYS A 125 -12.64 -9.03 -8.06
N GLU A 126 -12.64 -9.28 -6.77
CA GLU A 126 -13.59 -8.76 -5.79
C GLU A 126 -12.98 -7.70 -4.87
N PHE A 127 -11.69 -7.42 -5.06
CA PHE A 127 -10.92 -6.54 -4.20
C PHE A 127 -11.40 -5.08 -4.29
N ALA A 128 -11.73 -4.50 -3.15
CA ALA A 128 -12.10 -3.09 -3.01
C ALA A 128 -10.84 -2.21 -2.96
N LEU A 129 -10.84 -1.13 -3.76
CA LEU A 129 -9.73 -0.18 -3.81
C LEU A 129 -9.45 0.41 -2.41
N ARG A 130 -8.20 0.51 -2.03
CA ARG A 130 -7.70 1.01 -0.72
C ARG A 130 -8.04 0.14 0.48
N SER A 131 -8.72 -0.99 0.31
CA SER A 131 -8.94 -1.94 1.39
C SER A 131 -7.77 -2.92 1.54
N CYS A 132 -7.83 -3.73 2.59
CA CYS A 132 -6.99 -4.93 2.75
C CYS A 132 -7.79 -6.22 2.49
N GLY A 133 -8.98 -6.10 1.88
CA GLY A 133 -9.92 -7.20 1.73
C GLY A 133 -10.71 -7.47 3.00
N ILE A 134 -11.27 -8.66 3.09
CA ILE A 134 -12.06 -9.15 4.23
C ILE A 134 -11.22 -10.09 5.11
N LYS A 135 -11.66 -10.33 6.32
CA LYS A 135 -11.06 -11.32 7.21
C LYS A 135 -10.95 -12.69 6.53
N VAL A 136 -9.84 -13.40 6.77
CA VAL A 136 -9.67 -14.77 6.28
C VAL A 136 -10.45 -15.77 7.15
N ASP A 137 -10.58 -17.02 6.66
CA ASP A 137 -11.26 -18.08 7.40
C ASP A 137 -10.64 -18.30 8.79
N ARG A 138 -11.49 -18.60 9.79
CA ARG A 138 -11.13 -18.83 11.20
C ARG A 138 -10.49 -17.63 11.89
N VAL A 139 -10.61 -16.44 11.31
CA VAL A 139 -10.18 -15.17 11.91
C VAL A 139 -11.38 -14.27 12.07
N GLU A 140 -11.47 -13.63 13.21
CA GLU A 140 -12.44 -12.59 13.50
C GLU A 140 -11.70 -11.25 13.59
N VAL A 141 -12.30 -10.21 13.05
CA VAL A 141 -11.77 -8.85 13.08
C VAL A 141 -12.87 -7.92 13.57
N ARG A 142 -12.55 -7.07 14.53
CA ARG A 142 -13.40 -5.98 14.97
C ARG A 142 -12.64 -4.66 15.03
N ILE A 143 -13.36 -3.57 14.97
CA ILE A 143 -12.83 -2.24 15.23
C ILE A 143 -13.31 -1.81 16.60
N ASP A 144 -12.41 -1.39 17.46
CA ASP A 144 -12.71 -0.84 18.77
C ASP A 144 -13.23 0.60 18.63
N SER A 145 -14.51 0.72 18.29
CA SER A 145 -15.20 1.97 17.97
C SER A 145 -16.71 1.81 18.20
N GLU A 146 -17.36 2.90 18.55
CA GLU A 146 -18.83 2.97 18.68
C GLU A 146 -19.52 2.82 17.31
N ASP A 147 -18.90 3.27 16.24
CA ASP A 147 -19.36 3.10 14.86
C ASP A 147 -18.17 2.61 13.96
N PRO A 148 -17.97 1.29 13.87
CA PRO A 148 -16.86 0.71 13.13
C PRO A 148 -16.79 1.07 11.65
N ARG A 149 -17.88 1.62 11.08
CA ARG A 149 -17.94 2.00 9.66
C ARG A 149 -17.48 3.44 9.42
N ASN A 150 -17.72 4.33 10.36
CA ASN A 150 -17.51 5.76 10.17
C ASN A 150 -16.47 6.34 11.14
N VAL A 151 -16.28 5.72 12.29
CA VAL A 151 -15.35 6.18 13.33
C VAL A 151 -14.17 5.23 13.41
N VAL A 152 -12.99 5.79 13.20
CA VAL A 152 -11.72 5.04 13.23
C VAL A 152 -11.46 4.53 14.65
N GLY A 153 -11.16 3.24 14.79
CA GLY A 153 -10.76 2.60 16.03
C GLY A 153 -9.63 1.61 15.84
N GLU A 154 -9.14 1.02 16.92
CA GLU A 154 -8.10 0.01 16.85
C GLU A 154 -8.64 -1.29 16.25
N ILE A 155 -7.90 -1.85 15.29
CA ILE A 155 -8.19 -3.15 14.69
C ILE A 155 -7.83 -4.23 15.72
N GLN A 156 -8.79 -5.04 16.13
CA GLN A 156 -8.59 -6.14 17.07
C GLN A 156 -8.91 -7.47 16.41
N ILE A 157 -8.10 -8.49 16.71
CA ILE A 157 -8.10 -9.78 16.01
C ILE A 157 -8.31 -10.92 17.02
N LYS A 158 -9.09 -11.93 16.61
CA LYS A 158 -9.24 -13.19 17.34
C LYS A 158 -9.29 -14.33 16.33
N GLY A 159 -8.62 -15.44 16.61
CA GLY A 159 -8.62 -16.59 15.69
C GLY A 159 -7.52 -17.60 15.97
N ASP A 160 -7.56 -18.70 15.21
CA ASP A 160 -6.64 -19.83 15.35
C ASP A 160 -5.20 -19.47 14.98
N ASN A 161 -4.99 -18.40 14.22
CA ASN A 161 -3.69 -17.92 13.79
C ASN A 161 -3.05 -16.92 14.74
N VAL A 162 -3.76 -16.50 15.80
CA VAL A 162 -3.24 -15.54 16.77
C VAL A 162 -2.24 -16.23 17.71
N MET A 163 -1.10 -15.57 17.95
CA MET A 163 -0.05 -16.06 18.84
C MET A 163 -0.58 -16.36 20.24
N MET A 164 0.03 -17.32 20.93
CA MET A 164 -0.24 -17.56 22.36
C MET A 164 0.37 -16.50 23.27
N GLY A 165 1.38 -15.80 22.79
CA GLY A 165 2.05 -14.73 23.53
C GLY A 165 3.52 -14.55 23.15
N TYR A 166 4.16 -13.57 23.73
CA TYR A 166 5.59 -13.30 23.56
C TYR A 166 6.44 -14.20 24.47
N TYR A 167 7.44 -14.84 23.89
CA TYR A 167 8.32 -15.75 24.60
C TYR A 167 9.01 -15.07 25.80
N LYS A 168 8.88 -15.67 26.97
CA LYS A 168 9.44 -15.17 28.25
C LYS A 168 9.06 -13.71 28.57
N ASN A 169 7.96 -13.19 28.03
CA ASN A 169 7.50 -11.83 28.30
C ASN A 169 5.98 -11.79 28.58
N PRO A 170 5.56 -12.21 29.79
CA PRO A 170 4.15 -12.25 30.17
C PRO A 170 3.52 -10.85 30.26
N GLU A 171 4.30 -9.83 30.62
CA GLU A 171 3.81 -8.45 30.70
C GLU A 171 3.44 -7.91 29.33
N ALA A 172 4.33 -8.04 28.33
CA ALA A 172 4.03 -7.66 26.96
C ALA A 172 2.87 -8.48 26.39
N THR A 173 2.78 -9.78 26.71
CA THR A 173 1.68 -10.63 26.33
C THR A 173 0.36 -10.11 26.88
N LYS A 174 0.29 -9.85 28.18
CA LYS A 174 -0.91 -9.28 28.81
C LYS A 174 -1.30 -7.92 28.21
N ALA A 175 -0.32 -7.07 27.92
CA ALA A 175 -0.54 -5.76 27.29
C ALA A 175 -1.06 -5.86 25.86
N ALA A 176 -0.72 -6.92 25.11
CA ALA A 176 -1.13 -7.13 23.73
C ALA A 176 -2.60 -7.58 23.58
N PHE A 177 -3.22 -8.08 24.63
CA PHE A 177 -4.59 -8.57 24.58
C PHE A 177 -5.56 -7.68 25.36
N THR A 178 -6.82 -7.67 24.91
CA THR A 178 -7.94 -7.10 25.66
C THR A 178 -8.39 -8.05 26.76
N ALA A 179 -9.20 -7.58 27.71
CA ALA A 179 -9.72 -8.41 28.80
C ALA A 179 -10.61 -9.59 28.30
N ASP A 180 -11.25 -9.43 27.14
CA ASP A 180 -12.08 -10.44 26.47
C ASP A 180 -11.31 -11.28 25.42
N GLY A 181 -9.97 -11.17 25.41
CA GLY A 181 -9.06 -12.06 24.67
C GLY A 181 -8.87 -11.73 23.21
N TRP A 182 -9.07 -10.48 22.79
CA TRP A 182 -8.71 -10.02 21.44
C TRP A 182 -7.30 -9.47 21.42
N LEU A 183 -6.54 -9.83 20.38
CA LEU A 183 -5.23 -9.23 20.12
C LEU A 183 -5.41 -7.79 19.61
N LYS A 184 -4.74 -6.86 20.23
CA LYS A 184 -4.63 -5.46 19.81
C LYS A 184 -3.53 -5.34 18.76
N SER A 185 -3.89 -4.94 17.53
CA SER A 185 -2.92 -4.86 16.43
C SER A 185 -2.00 -3.64 16.53
N GLY A 186 -2.43 -2.59 17.21
CA GLY A 186 -1.82 -1.27 17.14
C GLY A 186 -2.08 -0.54 15.81
N ASP A 187 -2.84 -1.13 14.90
CA ASP A 187 -3.28 -0.49 13.66
C ASP A 187 -4.68 0.09 13.85
N LEU A 188 -4.93 1.24 13.27
CA LEU A 188 -6.22 1.94 13.29
C LEU A 188 -6.93 1.78 11.95
N GLY A 189 -8.25 1.61 11.98
CA GLY A 189 -9.00 1.39 10.75
C GLY A 189 -10.50 1.46 10.92
N ILE A 190 -11.19 1.14 9.81
CA ILE A 190 -12.65 1.00 9.72
C ILE A 190 -12.99 -0.28 8.94
N ILE A 191 -14.23 -0.77 9.07
CA ILE A 191 -14.79 -1.87 8.29
C ILE A 191 -16.05 -1.38 7.57
N ASP A 192 -16.14 -1.57 6.25
CA ASP A 192 -17.34 -1.22 5.49
C ASP A 192 -18.48 -2.26 5.64
N ALA A 193 -19.60 -2.01 4.96
CA ALA A 193 -20.76 -2.89 4.99
C ALA A 193 -20.51 -4.28 4.39
N ASP A 194 -19.53 -4.38 3.48
CA ASP A 194 -19.14 -5.62 2.80
C ASP A 194 -18.05 -6.38 3.55
N GLY A 195 -17.64 -5.89 4.73
CA GLY A 195 -16.61 -6.47 5.57
C GLY A 195 -15.18 -6.16 5.13
N ASN A 196 -14.97 -5.23 4.19
CA ASN A 196 -13.64 -4.82 3.82
C ASN A 196 -13.02 -3.96 4.92
N VAL A 197 -11.76 -4.27 5.27
CA VAL A 197 -10.98 -3.54 6.26
C VAL A 197 -10.15 -2.46 5.55
N PHE A 198 -10.18 -1.23 6.09
CA PHE A 198 -9.40 -0.09 5.61
C PHE A 198 -8.49 0.39 6.74
N ILE A 199 -7.18 0.26 6.55
CA ILE A 199 -6.20 0.75 7.51
C ILE A 199 -6.04 2.26 7.32
N LYS A 200 -6.02 3.01 8.43
CA LYS A 200 -5.88 4.46 8.47
C LYS A 200 -4.50 4.92 8.96
N GLY A 201 -3.87 4.13 9.82
CA GLY A 201 -2.56 4.40 10.37
C GLY A 201 -2.24 3.55 11.58
N ARG A 202 -1.18 3.90 12.28
CA ARG A 202 -0.75 3.27 13.53
C ARG A 202 -1.17 4.08 14.74
N SER A 203 -1.67 3.41 15.79
CA SER A 203 -2.08 4.08 17.03
C SER A 203 -0.93 4.86 17.70
N LYS A 204 0.29 4.32 17.63
CA LYS A 204 1.49 4.97 18.17
C LYS A 204 1.96 6.19 17.38
N ASN A 205 1.57 6.29 16.11
CA ASN A 205 1.97 7.39 15.21
C ASN A 205 0.91 8.49 15.15
N MET A 206 -0.31 8.20 15.61
CA MET A 206 -1.40 9.17 15.61
C MET A 206 -0.99 10.45 16.35
N ILE A 207 -1.19 11.57 15.70
CA ILE A 207 -0.89 12.89 16.25
C ILE A 207 -2.21 13.55 16.68
N LEU A 208 -2.27 13.99 17.93
CA LEU A 208 -3.35 14.85 18.38
C LEU A 208 -3.02 16.29 17.97
N SER A 209 -3.84 16.88 17.10
CA SER A 209 -3.66 18.27 16.68
C SER A 209 -3.96 19.24 17.82
N ALA A 210 -3.54 20.51 17.67
CA ALA A 210 -3.85 21.58 18.63
C ALA A 210 -5.37 21.83 18.80
N SER A 211 -6.18 21.45 17.80
CA SER A 211 -7.65 21.51 17.85
C SER A 211 -8.31 20.27 18.45
N GLY A 212 -7.53 19.30 18.94
CA GLY A 212 -8.03 18.04 19.50
C GLY A 212 -8.47 17.01 18.46
N GLN A 213 -8.14 17.21 17.19
CA GLN A 213 -8.45 16.24 16.13
C GLN A 213 -7.33 15.19 15.97
N ASN A 214 -7.72 13.95 15.74
CA ASN A 214 -6.80 12.89 15.39
C ASN A 214 -6.29 13.09 13.97
N VAL A 215 -4.98 13.12 13.81
CA VAL A 215 -4.28 13.19 12.53
C VAL A 215 -3.51 11.90 12.34
N TYR A 216 -3.70 11.28 11.20
CA TYR A 216 -3.03 10.05 10.79
C TYR A 216 -1.87 10.40 9.84
N PRO A 217 -0.61 10.39 10.32
CA PRO A 217 0.55 10.78 9.51
C PRO A 217 0.62 10.06 8.18
N GLU A 218 0.33 8.76 8.18
CA GLU A 218 0.41 7.89 7.01
C GLU A 218 -0.53 8.36 5.86
N GLU A 219 -1.69 8.92 6.17
CA GLU A 219 -2.61 9.47 5.15
C GLU A 219 -2.04 10.73 4.48
N ILE A 220 -1.31 11.55 5.23
CA ILE A 220 -0.65 12.75 4.73
C ILE A 220 0.60 12.36 3.92
N GLU A 221 1.41 11.45 4.46
CA GLU A 221 2.61 10.91 3.82
C GLU A 221 2.29 10.26 2.46
N ASP A 222 1.19 9.50 2.36
CA ASP A 222 0.76 8.90 1.07
C ASP A 222 0.47 9.97 0.01
N LYS A 223 -0.09 11.13 0.40
CA LYS A 223 -0.30 12.27 -0.50
C LYS A 223 1.01 12.90 -0.94
N PHE A 224 1.93 13.19 -0.01
CA PHE A 224 3.26 13.72 -0.33
C PHE A 224 4.05 12.75 -1.21
N ASN A 225 4.10 11.46 -0.84
CA ASN A 225 4.79 10.42 -1.60
C ASN A 225 4.19 10.17 -2.99
N SER A 226 3.01 10.72 -3.25
CA SER A 226 2.37 10.74 -4.57
C SER A 226 2.82 11.91 -5.46
N LEU A 227 3.54 12.90 -4.93
CA LEU A 227 4.03 14.04 -5.71
C LEU A 227 5.22 13.63 -6.59
N PRO A 228 5.38 14.26 -7.78
CA PRO A 228 6.39 13.85 -8.76
C PRO A 228 7.85 13.99 -8.30
N LEU A 229 8.10 14.89 -7.35
CA LEU A 229 9.43 15.26 -6.88
C LEU A 229 9.73 14.76 -5.47
N VAL A 230 8.87 13.91 -4.92
CA VAL A 230 9.01 13.35 -3.59
C VAL A 230 9.37 11.87 -3.69
N THR A 231 10.48 11.49 -3.06
CA THR A 231 10.89 10.10 -2.89
C THR A 231 10.23 9.48 -1.68
N GLU A 232 10.26 10.20 -0.55
CA GLU A 232 9.75 9.75 0.74
C GLU A 232 9.41 10.95 1.61
N SER A 233 8.43 10.79 2.50
CA SER A 233 8.10 11.81 3.50
C SER A 233 7.77 11.16 4.83
N ILE A 234 8.01 11.91 5.91
CA ILE A 234 7.61 11.57 7.28
C ILE A 234 6.88 12.77 7.87
N VAL A 235 5.72 12.52 8.46
CA VAL A 235 4.92 13.54 9.13
C VAL A 235 5.07 13.37 10.65
N VAL A 236 5.47 14.46 11.30
CA VAL A 236 5.74 14.49 12.74
C VAL A 236 5.09 15.68 13.41
N SER A 237 4.91 15.60 14.73
CA SER A 237 4.55 16.75 15.54
C SER A 237 5.82 17.45 16.04
N ARG A 238 5.92 18.75 15.81
CA ARG A 238 6.96 19.62 16.41
C ARG A 238 6.29 20.77 17.14
N GLY A 239 6.33 20.73 18.45
CA GLY A 239 5.52 21.63 19.28
C GLY A 239 4.04 21.44 18.94
N ASN A 240 3.31 22.53 18.68
CA ASN A 240 1.89 22.45 18.32
C ASN A 240 1.64 22.44 16.80
N ARG A 241 2.65 22.09 15.99
CA ARG A 241 2.55 22.10 14.52
C ARG A 241 2.81 20.70 13.96
N ILE A 242 2.04 20.36 12.92
CA ILE A 242 2.28 19.17 12.11
C ILE A 242 3.28 19.58 11.01
N VAL A 243 4.39 18.84 10.92
CA VAL A 243 5.48 19.12 9.99
C VAL A 243 5.75 17.89 9.14
N ALA A 244 5.81 18.05 7.82
CA ALA A 244 6.28 17.03 6.92
C ALA A 244 7.77 17.23 6.63
N LEU A 245 8.57 16.19 6.86
CA LEU A 245 9.95 16.07 6.41
C LEU A 245 9.94 15.33 5.09
N VAL A 246 10.47 15.94 4.02
CA VAL A 246 10.37 15.41 2.67
C VAL A 246 11.76 15.14 2.11
N VAL A 247 11.96 13.96 1.52
CA VAL A 247 13.15 13.62 0.75
C VAL A 247 12.84 13.85 -0.73
N PRO A 248 13.49 14.81 -1.39
CA PRO A 248 13.24 15.10 -2.80
C PRO A 248 13.79 14.00 -3.71
N ASP A 249 13.14 13.77 -4.86
CA ASP A 249 13.67 12.94 -5.94
C ASP A 249 14.69 13.75 -6.76
N MET A 250 15.96 13.65 -6.37
CA MET A 250 17.05 14.37 -7.00
C MET A 250 17.24 14.04 -8.49
N ASP A 251 16.88 12.82 -8.92
CA ASP A 251 16.97 12.43 -10.34
C ASP A 251 15.82 13.04 -11.15
N ALA A 252 14.64 13.16 -10.56
CA ALA A 252 13.51 13.86 -11.16
C ALA A 252 13.79 15.37 -11.22
N TYR A 253 14.38 15.92 -10.14
CA TYR A 253 14.77 17.34 -10.06
C TYR A 253 15.81 17.71 -11.14
N LYS A 254 16.90 16.95 -11.26
CA LYS A 254 17.93 17.17 -12.30
C LYS A 254 17.36 17.17 -13.72
N ARG A 255 16.31 16.43 -13.98
CA ARG A 255 15.61 16.43 -15.28
C ARG A 255 14.81 17.70 -15.54
N LEU A 256 14.51 18.49 -14.50
CA LEU A 256 13.80 19.77 -14.58
C LEU A 256 14.74 20.96 -14.59
N GLU A 257 16.04 20.80 -14.26
CA GLU A 257 17.06 21.86 -14.20
C GLU A 257 17.23 22.66 -15.51
N GLY A 258 16.68 22.21 -16.62
CA GLY A 258 16.58 22.99 -17.85
C GLY A 258 15.54 24.14 -17.80
N ASN A 259 14.70 24.23 -16.76
CA ASN A 259 13.70 25.27 -16.53
C ASN A 259 13.80 25.75 -15.08
N ALA A 260 14.70 26.66 -14.82
CA ALA A 260 15.18 27.19 -13.56
C ALA A 260 14.11 27.62 -12.53
N LYS A 261 13.45 26.67 -11.88
CA LYS A 261 12.75 26.89 -10.61
C LYS A 261 13.57 26.27 -9.48
N SER A 262 13.74 26.98 -8.38
CA SER A 262 14.38 26.44 -7.18
C SER A 262 13.52 25.32 -6.56
N ILE A 263 14.12 24.43 -5.76
CA ILE A 263 13.36 23.40 -5.00
C ILE A 263 12.25 24.07 -4.17
N ASP A 264 12.56 25.22 -3.55
CA ASP A 264 11.62 25.97 -2.71
C ASP A 264 10.42 26.49 -3.51
N GLU A 265 10.65 27.00 -4.72
CA GLU A 265 9.57 27.46 -5.61
C GLU A 265 8.65 26.30 -6.04
N ILE A 266 9.25 25.16 -6.35
CA ILE A 266 8.49 23.96 -6.76
C ILE A 266 7.71 23.40 -5.57
N MET A 267 8.31 23.34 -4.37
CA MET A 267 7.63 22.84 -3.17
C MET A 267 6.50 23.77 -2.70
N ASN A 268 6.57 25.07 -3.00
CA ASN A 268 5.50 26.04 -2.69
C ASN A 268 4.33 25.99 -3.69
N GLU A 269 4.47 25.33 -4.83
CA GLU A 269 3.37 25.11 -5.80
C GLU A 269 2.48 23.93 -5.45
N TYR A 270 2.86 23.11 -4.47
CA TYR A 270 2.11 21.91 -4.02
C TYR A 270 1.64 22.05 -2.57
#